data_89b3a45310e6873b40ed185b9c35ca7c
#
_entry.id   89b3a45310e6873b40ed185b9c35ca7c
#
_cell.length_a   1.000
_cell.length_b   1.000
_cell.length_c   1.000
_cell.angle_alpha   90.00
_cell.angle_beta   90.00
_cell.angle_gamma   90.00
#
_symmetry.space_group_name_H-M   'P 1'
#
loop_
_entity.id
_entity.type
_entity.pdbx_description
1 polymer ?
#
loop_
_entity_poly.entity_id
_entity_poly.type
_entity_poly.pdbx_seq_one_letter_code
_entity_poly.pdbx_strand_id
1 'polypeptide(L)'
;MLYEQEGGLLWSFTGISMRKITNKHLCPDGKIEREIIDLPNKLNYGIADLLNQSFLNEYDLPIHHCDPAVYPDYIALNCEPSAYHKTPLTAVAFYTYDRAFDKIDGLFNAIYYKNKRLLEKYKKQYKDVAFVIAPDYSMFDDIWHFENEYRLFKVRVIILWFVLVIGAVVIPNATYLSADKLDMYMSGFENCTVMCFSTK
;
A
#
# COMPACT_ATOMS: atom_id res chain seq x y z
N MET A 1 31.66 -11.27 20.74
CA MET A 1 30.26 -11.65 20.65
C MET A 1 30.09 -12.31 19.28
N LEU A 2 30.03 -13.63 19.29
CA LEU A 2 30.14 -14.47 18.10
C LEU A 2 28.76 -14.64 17.46
N TYR A 3 28.68 -14.41 16.18
CA TYR A 3 27.51 -14.75 15.38
C TYR A 3 27.74 -16.11 14.75
N GLU A 4 27.01 -17.10 15.16
CA GLU A 4 26.91 -18.33 14.39
C GLU A 4 25.74 -18.24 13.42
N GLN A 5 26.07 -18.33 12.15
CA GLN A 5 25.12 -18.52 11.08
C GLN A 5 24.89 -20.00 10.91
N GLU A 6 23.75 -20.45 11.38
CA GLU A 6 22.99 -21.56 10.78
C GLU A 6 21.66 -21.61 11.49
N GLY A 7 20.62 -21.11 10.87
CA GLY A 7 19.27 -21.09 11.41
C GLY A 7 19.05 -20.01 12.48
N GLY A 8 19.21 -18.74 12.08
CA GLY A 8 19.26 -17.61 13.00
C GLY A 8 18.07 -17.47 13.92
N LEU A 9 18.35 -17.53 15.21
CA LEU A 9 17.46 -17.07 16.27
C LEU A 9 17.63 -15.55 16.42
N LEU A 10 16.59 -14.81 16.09
CA LEU A 10 16.52 -13.39 16.45
C LEU A 10 16.10 -13.27 17.91
N TRP A 11 16.96 -12.72 18.72
CA TRP A 11 16.67 -12.42 20.13
C TRP A 11 16.07 -11.02 20.24
N SER A 12 14.91 -10.88 20.85
CA SER A 12 14.40 -9.58 21.24
C SER A 12 14.84 -9.23 22.64
N PHE A 13 15.07 -7.95 22.90
CA PHE A 13 15.42 -7.41 24.22
C PHE A 13 14.34 -7.63 25.29
N THR A 14 13.18 -8.13 24.93
CA THR A 14 12.02 -8.31 25.83
C THR A 14 11.78 -9.75 26.25
N GLY A 15 12.68 -10.70 25.91
CA GLY A 15 12.53 -12.11 26.27
C GLY A 15 11.36 -12.84 25.59
N ILE A 16 10.74 -12.24 24.59
CA ILE A 16 9.70 -12.88 23.80
C ILE A 16 10.38 -13.74 22.72
N SER A 17 10.22 -15.06 22.81
CA SER A 17 10.71 -16.00 21.79
C SER A 17 10.03 -15.70 20.45
N MET A 18 10.77 -15.23 19.48
CA MET A 18 10.28 -15.15 18.12
C MET A 18 10.36 -16.53 17.46
N ARG A 19 9.28 -16.95 16.82
CA ARG A 19 9.29 -18.18 16.03
C ARG A 19 10.28 -18.07 14.87
N LYS A 20 10.94 -19.18 14.58
CA LYS A 20 11.92 -19.31 13.49
C LYS A 20 11.25 -18.97 12.15
N ILE A 21 11.82 -18.01 11.42
CA ILE A 21 11.42 -17.74 10.02
C ILE A 21 11.94 -18.90 9.18
N THR A 22 11.07 -19.86 8.85
CA THR A 22 11.51 -21.11 8.25
C THR A 22 11.21 -21.26 6.76
N ASN A 23 10.40 -20.40 6.16
CA ASN A 23 10.02 -20.65 4.77
C ASN A 23 10.23 -19.43 3.89
N LYS A 24 11.31 -19.49 3.10
CA LYS A 24 11.42 -18.70 1.88
C LYS A 24 10.79 -19.54 0.77
N HIS A 25 9.61 -19.21 0.33
CA HIS A 25 9.05 -19.74 -0.89
C HIS A 25 9.57 -18.90 -2.06
N LEU A 26 10.16 -19.56 -3.05
CA LEU A 26 10.47 -18.94 -4.33
C LEU A 26 9.21 -19.03 -5.19
N CYS A 27 8.70 -17.89 -5.62
CA CYS A 27 7.68 -17.86 -6.66
C CYS A 27 8.20 -18.49 -7.95
N PRO A 28 7.35 -18.99 -8.86
CA PRO A 28 7.75 -19.59 -10.13
C PRO A 28 8.60 -18.66 -11.03
N ASP A 29 8.52 -17.36 -10.81
CA ASP A 29 9.29 -16.31 -11.47
C ASP A 29 10.64 -16.00 -10.78
N GLY A 30 11.02 -16.77 -9.77
CA GLY A 30 12.26 -16.60 -9.00
C GLY A 30 12.21 -15.51 -7.92
N LYS A 31 11.07 -14.86 -7.72
CA LYS A 31 10.89 -13.89 -6.63
C LYS A 31 10.74 -14.60 -5.28
N ILE A 32 11.16 -13.92 -4.23
CA ILE A 32 11.05 -14.46 -2.87
C ILE A 32 9.65 -14.17 -2.34
N GLU A 33 8.84 -15.21 -2.18
CA GLU A 33 7.60 -15.13 -1.44
C GLU A 33 7.92 -15.16 0.06
N ARG A 34 7.57 -14.10 0.78
CA ARG A 34 7.75 -14.04 2.23
C ARG A 34 6.44 -14.35 2.92
N GLU A 35 6.46 -15.42 3.71
CA GLU A 35 5.36 -15.71 4.61
C GLU A 35 5.33 -14.64 5.72
N ILE A 36 4.25 -13.87 5.79
CA ILE A 36 4.06 -12.90 6.86
C ILE A 36 3.74 -13.67 8.13
N ILE A 37 4.67 -13.64 9.06
CA ILE A 37 4.54 -14.33 10.33
C ILE A 37 3.31 -13.79 11.06
N ASP A 38 2.49 -14.71 11.58
CA ASP A 38 1.43 -14.39 12.53
C ASP A 38 2.05 -13.72 13.76
N LEU A 39 2.00 -12.40 13.78
CA LEU A 39 2.47 -11.65 14.93
C LEU A 39 1.59 -11.97 16.14
N PRO A 40 2.16 -12.00 17.37
CA PRO A 40 1.37 -12.16 18.58
C PRO A 40 0.18 -11.20 18.57
N ASN A 41 -0.98 -11.62 19.09
CA ASN A 41 -2.24 -10.87 19.05
C ASN A 41 -2.15 -9.38 19.42
N LYS A 42 -1.15 -8.98 20.22
CA LYS A 42 -0.87 -7.58 20.57
C LYS A 42 -0.22 -6.77 19.45
N LEU A 43 0.35 -7.43 18.44
CA LEU A 43 1.03 -6.83 17.28
C LEU A 43 0.39 -7.25 15.96
N ASN A 44 -0.83 -7.78 16.01
CA ASN A 44 -1.56 -8.14 14.81
C ASN A 44 -2.14 -6.89 14.16
N TYR A 45 -1.33 -6.22 13.37
CA TYR A 45 -1.73 -5.08 12.56
C TYR A 45 -2.63 -5.53 11.40
N GLY A 46 -3.62 -4.71 11.06
CA GLY A 46 -4.57 -4.98 9.97
C GLY A 46 -3.93 -5.14 8.59
N ILE A 47 -2.72 -4.66 8.44
CA ILE A 47 -1.91 -4.79 7.24
C ILE A 47 -1.62 -6.26 6.91
N ALA A 48 -1.33 -7.10 7.89
CA ALA A 48 -1.01 -8.50 7.65
C ALA A 48 -2.13 -9.24 6.89
N ASP A 49 -3.38 -8.92 7.18
CA ASP A 49 -4.52 -9.53 6.49
C ASP A 49 -4.59 -9.17 5.01
N LEU A 50 -4.10 -7.99 4.63
CA LEU A 50 -4.03 -7.55 3.22
C LEU A 50 -2.77 -8.12 2.55
N LEU A 51 -1.63 -8.03 3.20
CA LEU A 51 -0.35 -8.46 2.63
C LEU A 51 -0.32 -9.98 2.38
N ASN A 52 -0.97 -10.78 3.23
CA ASN A 52 -1.12 -12.23 3.02
C ASN A 52 -1.94 -12.60 1.77
N GLN A 53 -2.63 -11.64 1.17
CA GLN A 53 -3.40 -11.82 -0.07
C GLN A 53 -2.69 -11.21 -1.29
N SER A 54 -1.44 -10.80 -1.15
CA SER A 54 -0.67 -10.17 -2.21
C SER A 54 0.72 -10.80 -2.35
N PHE A 55 1.33 -10.61 -3.51
CA PHE A 55 2.75 -10.89 -3.70
C PHE A 55 3.55 -9.65 -3.34
N LEU A 56 4.72 -9.85 -2.75
CA LEU A 56 5.65 -8.78 -2.40
C LEU A 56 6.87 -8.83 -3.30
N ASN A 57 7.42 -7.66 -3.62
CA ASN A 57 8.67 -7.53 -4.36
C ASN A 57 9.89 -7.61 -3.43
N GLU A 58 11.07 -7.37 -3.96
CA GLU A 58 12.35 -7.37 -3.22
C GLU A 58 12.46 -6.30 -2.13
N TYR A 59 11.64 -5.24 -2.20
CA TYR A 59 11.55 -4.16 -1.20
C TYR A 59 10.42 -4.38 -0.18
N ASP A 60 9.82 -5.58 -0.14
CA ASP A 60 8.66 -5.90 0.69
C ASP A 60 7.40 -5.05 0.37
N LEU A 61 7.34 -4.51 -0.85
CA LEU A 61 6.18 -3.76 -1.31
C LEU A 61 5.21 -4.65 -2.07
N PRO A 62 3.88 -4.50 -1.87
CA PRO A 62 2.89 -5.22 -2.66
C PRO A 62 3.03 -4.95 -4.15
N ILE A 63 3.04 -6.03 -4.93
CA ILE A 63 2.98 -5.97 -6.39
C ILE A 63 1.54 -5.64 -6.77
N HIS A 64 1.39 -4.64 -7.63
CA HIS A 64 0.10 -4.18 -8.13
C HIS A 64 -0.03 -4.48 -9.62
N HIS A 65 -1.24 -4.84 -10.02
CA HIS A 65 -1.59 -5.06 -11.42
C HIS A 65 -2.71 -4.10 -11.80
N CYS A 66 -2.52 -3.35 -12.87
CA CYS A 66 -3.51 -2.41 -13.39
C CYS A 66 -3.50 -2.42 -14.92
N ASP A 67 -4.48 -3.10 -15.50
CA ASP A 67 -4.70 -3.18 -16.95
C ASP A 67 -6.20 -3.03 -17.24
N PRO A 68 -6.74 -1.79 -17.13
CA PRO A 68 -8.17 -1.57 -17.28
C PRO A 68 -8.60 -1.63 -18.74
N ALA A 69 -9.66 -2.39 -19.03
CA ALA A 69 -10.27 -2.44 -20.37
C ALA A 69 -10.97 -1.13 -20.78
N VAL A 70 -11.33 -0.29 -19.81
CA VAL A 70 -11.93 1.04 -20.00
C VAL A 70 -11.27 2.04 -19.06
N TYR A 71 -11.24 3.30 -19.43
CA TYR A 71 -10.60 4.36 -18.65
C TYR A 71 -11.64 5.27 -18.01
N PRO A 72 -11.29 5.93 -16.89
CA PRO A 72 -12.13 6.95 -16.29
C PRO A 72 -12.41 8.10 -17.26
N ASP A 73 -13.64 8.58 -17.26
CA ASP A 73 -14.09 9.74 -18.03
C ASP A 73 -14.30 10.99 -17.17
N TYR A 74 -14.26 10.82 -15.84
CA TYR A 74 -14.38 11.90 -14.87
C TYR A 74 -13.46 11.63 -13.67
N ILE A 75 -12.89 12.70 -13.11
CA ILE A 75 -12.07 12.62 -11.89
C ILE A 75 -12.77 13.43 -10.79
N ALA A 76 -13.11 12.77 -9.68
CA ALA A 76 -13.59 13.40 -8.47
C ALA A 76 -12.45 13.46 -7.43
N LEU A 77 -12.32 14.56 -6.73
CA LEU A 77 -11.36 14.63 -5.63
C LEU A 77 -11.86 13.84 -4.41
N ASN A 78 -10.96 13.23 -3.67
CA ASN A 78 -11.29 12.47 -2.46
C ASN A 78 -12.04 13.30 -1.39
N CYS A 79 -11.90 14.61 -1.40
CA CYS A 79 -12.63 15.53 -0.52
C CYS A 79 -14.05 15.86 -1.02
N GLU A 80 -14.49 15.33 -2.16
CA GLU A 80 -15.77 15.61 -2.81
C GLU A 80 -16.65 14.36 -2.95
N PRO A 81 -17.14 13.75 -1.85
CA PRO A 81 -17.89 12.49 -1.92
C PRO A 81 -19.14 12.54 -2.79
N SER A 82 -19.76 13.69 -2.95
CA SER A 82 -20.93 13.90 -3.82
C SER A 82 -20.62 13.70 -5.32
N ALA A 83 -19.36 13.78 -5.71
CA ALA A 83 -18.90 13.61 -7.09
C ALA A 83 -18.43 12.19 -7.42
N TYR A 84 -18.34 11.27 -6.46
CA TYR A 84 -17.79 9.92 -6.67
C TYR A 84 -18.55 9.09 -7.71
N HIS A 85 -19.82 9.39 -7.90
CA HIS A 85 -20.69 8.70 -8.85
C HIS A 85 -21.23 9.65 -9.92
N LYS A 86 -20.44 10.65 -10.32
CA LYS A 86 -20.79 11.60 -11.38
C LYS A 86 -21.07 10.90 -12.70
N THR A 87 -20.24 9.90 -13.02
CA THR A 87 -20.42 8.93 -14.10
C THR A 87 -20.16 7.52 -13.58
N PRO A 88 -20.55 6.47 -14.28
CA PRO A 88 -20.16 5.10 -13.95
C PRO A 88 -18.64 4.85 -13.99
N LEU A 89 -17.90 5.69 -14.73
CA LEU A 89 -16.44 5.60 -14.90
C LEU A 89 -15.71 6.72 -14.15
N THR A 90 -16.28 7.25 -13.06
CA THR A 90 -15.62 8.25 -12.22
C THR A 90 -14.45 7.61 -11.48
N ALA A 91 -13.27 8.24 -11.55
CA ALA A 91 -12.14 7.92 -10.69
C ALA A 91 -12.08 8.86 -9.48
N VAL A 92 -11.88 8.30 -8.29
CA VAL A 92 -11.64 9.09 -7.08
C VAL A 92 -10.15 9.28 -6.90
N ALA A 93 -9.70 10.54 -6.92
CA ALA A 93 -8.28 10.92 -6.82
C ALA A 93 -7.95 11.54 -5.47
N PHE A 94 -6.79 11.17 -4.93
CA PHE A 94 -6.26 11.70 -3.67
C PHE A 94 -5.32 12.90 -3.89
N TYR A 95 -5.58 13.73 -4.90
CA TYR A 95 -4.80 14.94 -5.19
C TYR A 95 -5.14 16.07 -4.21
N THR A 96 -4.77 15.85 -2.96
CA THR A 96 -4.93 16.82 -1.87
C THR A 96 -3.70 16.75 -0.98
N TYR A 97 -3.50 17.73 -0.11
CA TYR A 97 -2.38 17.69 0.85
C TYR A 97 -2.44 16.43 1.72
N ASP A 98 -1.30 15.81 2.00
CA ASP A 98 -1.16 14.60 2.82
C ASP A 98 -1.96 14.71 4.13
N ARG A 99 -1.89 15.86 4.80
CA ARG A 99 -2.64 16.14 6.04
C ARG A 99 -4.17 16.02 5.90
N ALA A 100 -4.70 16.03 4.69
CA ALA A 100 -6.14 15.92 4.47
C ALA A 100 -6.63 14.47 4.53
N PHE A 101 -5.80 13.50 4.16
CA PHE A 101 -6.15 12.09 4.14
C PHE A 101 -5.28 11.22 5.06
N ASP A 102 -4.03 11.61 5.35
CA ASP A 102 -3.09 10.89 6.24
C ASP A 102 -3.15 11.46 7.66
N LYS A 103 -4.25 11.24 8.35
CA LYS A 103 -4.49 11.66 9.73
C LYS A 103 -4.79 10.46 10.62
N ILE A 104 -4.91 10.70 11.94
CA ILE A 104 -5.18 9.64 12.94
C ILE A 104 -6.40 8.80 12.57
N ASP A 105 -7.45 9.41 12.05
CA ASP A 105 -8.65 8.74 11.55
C ASP A 105 -8.63 8.47 10.04
N GLY A 106 -7.46 8.62 9.40
CA GLY A 106 -7.24 8.36 7.97
C GLY A 106 -7.32 6.88 7.62
N LEU A 107 -7.49 6.60 6.33
CA LEU A 107 -7.68 5.23 5.83
C LEU A 107 -6.50 4.32 6.17
N PHE A 108 -5.24 4.78 5.98
CA PHE A 108 -4.08 3.99 6.33
C PHE A 108 -4.09 3.57 7.81
N ASN A 109 -4.31 4.52 8.72
CA ASN A 109 -4.36 4.22 10.14
C ASN A 109 -5.54 3.33 10.52
N ALA A 110 -6.69 3.49 9.85
CA ALA A 110 -7.83 2.60 10.05
C ALA A 110 -7.48 1.15 9.68
N ILE A 111 -6.74 0.94 8.59
CA ILE A 111 -6.24 -0.38 8.17
C ILE A 111 -5.21 -0.88 9.19
N TYR A 112 -4.19 -0.07 9.47
CA TYR A 112 -3.06 -0.43 10.31
C TYR A 112 -3.50 -0.91 11.70
N TYR A 113 -4.40 -0.16 12.35
CA TYR A 113 -4.91 -0.48 13.70
C TYR A 113 -6.17 -1.34 13.71
N LYS A 114 -6.62 -1.90 12.58
CA LYS A 114 -7.87 -2.68 12.46
C LYS A 114 -9.09 -1.96 13.06
N ASN A 115 -9.20 -0.65 12.86
CA ASN A 115 -10.31 0.13 13.39
C ASN A 115 -11.60 -0.17 12.62
N LYS A 116 -12.35 -1.17 13.11
CA LYS A 116 -13.57 -1.66 12.45
C LYS A 116 -14.57 -0.54 12.11
N ARG A 117 -14.77 0.41 13.04
CA ARG A 117 -15.73 1.52 12.83
C ARG A 117 -15.30 2.42 11.69
N LEU A 118 -14.02 2.78 11.61
CA LEU A 118 -13.49 3.60 10.53
C LEU A 118 -13.47 2.84 9.21
N LEU A 119 -13.09 1.56 9.22
CA LEU A 119 -13.10 0.73 8.01
C LEU A 119 -14.51 0.60 7.42
N GLU A 120 -15.53 0.38 8.26
CA GLU A 120 -16.92 0.36 7.79
C GLU A 120 -17.40 1.72 7.26
N LYS A 121 -16.95 2.82 7.87
CA LYS A 121 -17.19 4.18 7.33
C LYS A 121 -16.58 4.32 5.93
N TYR A 122 -15.31 3.91 5.75
CA TYR A 122 -14.62 3.99 4.45
C TYR A 122 -15.23 3.06 3.41
N LYS A 123 -15.63 1.83 3.77
CA LYS A 123 -16.37 0.93 2.87
C LYS A 123 -17.65 1.57 2.36
N LYS A 124 -18.41 2.23 3.23
CA LYS A 124 -19.62 2.95 2.83
C LYS A 124 -19.32 4.15 1.94
N GLN A 125 -18.27 4.91 2.25
CA GLN A 125 -17.86 6.09 1.50
C GLN A 125 -17.46 5.76 0.07
N TYR A 126 -16.71 4.67 -0.13
CA TYR A 126 -16.20 4.25 -1.45
C TYR A 126 -17.01 3.11 -2.07
N LYS A 127 -18.20 2.86 -1.55
CA LYS A 127 -19.06 1.83 -2.09
C LYS A 127 -19.33 2.10 -3.58
N ASP A 128 -19.18 1.06 -4.40
CA ASP A 128 -19.42 1.08 -5.84
C ASP A 128 -18.54 2.08 -6.63
N VAL A 129 -17.45 2.56 -6.05
CA VAL A 129 -16.43 3.34 -6.77
C VAL A 129 -15.68 2.39 -7.71
N ALA A 130 -15.75 2.66 -9.02
CA ALA A 130 -15.13 1.81 -10.03
C ALA A 130 -13.62 2.01 -10.14
N PHE A 131 -13.16 3.27 -10.03
CA PHE A 131 -11.75 3.64 -10.20
C PHE A 131 -11.25 4.50 -9.04
N VAL A 132 -10.01 4.27 -8.67
CA VAL A 132 -9.28 5.10 -7.71
C VAL A 132 -7.93 5.45 -8.30
N ILE A 133 -7.52 6.71 -8.23
CA ILE A 133 -6.13 7.13 -8.46
C ILE A 133 -5.43 7.10 -7.11
N ALA A 134 -4.35 6.35 -7.03
CA ALA A 134 -3.60 6.14 -5.79
C ALA A 134 -3.18 7.45 -5.12
N PRO A 135 -3.05 7.48 -3.78
CA PRO A 135 -2.59 8.66 -3.08
C PRO A 135 -1.24 9.16 -3.59
N ASP A 136 -1.14 10.48 -3.77
CA ASP A 136 0.10 11.18 -4.12
C ASP A 136 0.72 11.75 -2.85
N TYR A 137 1.42 10.90 -2.08
CA TYR A 137 2.15 11.39 -0.91
C TYR A 137 3.32 12.26 -1.35
N SER A 138 3.46 13.42 -0.72
CA SER A 138 4.60 14.31 -0.94
C SER A 138 5.90 13.64 -0.52
N MET A 139 6.88 13.63 -1.41
CA MET A 139 8.24 13.15 -1.14
C MET A 139 9.17 14.35 -1.00
N PHE A 140 10.18 14.25 -0.15
CA PHE A 140 11.08 15.35 0.17
C PHE A 140 12.54 14.90 0.18
N ASP A 141 13.42 15.70 -0.40
CA ASP A 141 14.87 15.41 -0.43
C ASP A 141 15.56 15.67 0.91
N ASP A 142 14.99 16.56 1.70
CA ASP A 142 15.57 17.07 2.96
C ASP A 142 15.12 16.32 4.20
N ILE A 143 14.41 15.19 4.04
CA ILE A 143 14.01 14.32 5.14
C ILE A 143 14.74 12.97 5.06
N TRP A 144 14.65 12.21 6.14
CA TRP A 144 15.24 10.86 6.22
C TRP A 144 14.64 9.93 5.17
N HIS A 145 15.47 9.11 4.54
CA HIS A 145 15.04 8.19 3.48
C HIS A 145 13.89 7.29 3.91
N PHE A 146 13.94 6.73 5.12
CA PHE A 146 12.89 5.85 5.63
C PHE A 146 11.52 6.54 5.77
N GLU A 147 11.48 7.85 5.92
CA GLU A 147 10.23 8.61 5.91
C GLU A 147 9.54 8.54 4.55
N ASN A 148 10.32 8.70 3.47
CA ASN A 148 9.80 8.56 2.12
C ASN A 148 9.43 7.11 1.79
N GLU A 149 10.23 6.14 2.21
CA GLU A 149 9.94 4.71 2.08
C GLU A 149 8.67 4.33 2.83
N TYR A 150 8.46 4.88 4.04
CA TYR A 150 7.25 4.67 4.80
C TYR A 150 6.01 5.28 4.10
N ARG A 151 6.14 6.44 3.45
CA ARG A 151 5.07 7.04 2.64
C ARG A 151 4.73 6.17 1.45
N LEU A 152 5.75 5.65 0.75
CA LEU A 152 5.59 4.69 -0.33
C LEU A 152 4.85 3.44 0.14
N PHE A 153 5.24 2.88 1.28
CA PHE A 153 4.55 1.73 1.88
C PHE A 153 3.08 2.04 2.18
N LYS A 154 2.75 3.22 2.73
CA LYS A 154 1.36 3.63 2.96
C LYS A 154 0.54 3.64 1.67
N VAL A 155 1.10 4.17 0.58
CA VAL A 155 0.46 4.16 -0.74
C VAL A 155 0.10 2.73 -1.14
N ARG A 156 1.07 1.80 -1.05
CA ARG A 156 0.88 0.41 -1.45
C ARG A 156 -0.20 -0.31 -0.64
N VAL A 157 -0.24 -0.08 0.66
CA VAL A 157 -1.27 -0.63 1.54
C VAL A 157 -2.66 -0.09 1.21
N ILE A 158 -2.76 1.21 0.91
CA ILE A 158 -4.03 1.83 0.51
C ILE A 158 -4.51 1.29 -0.84
N ILE A 159 -3.61 1.16 -1.83
CA ILE A 159 -3.91 0.52 -3.12
C ILE A 159 -4.49 -0.87 -2.88
N LEU A 160 -3.80 -1.69 -2.11
CA LEU A 160 -4.19 -3.06 -1.83
C LEU A 160 -5.58 -3.14 -1.16
N TRP A 161 -5.87 -2.22 -0.25
CA TRP A 161 -7.18 -2.14 0.39
C TRP A 161 -8.30 -1.81 -0.62
N PHE A 162 -8.07 -0.86 -1.53
CA PHE A 162 -9.06 -0.54 -2.57
C PHE A 162 -9.30 -1.72 -3.51
N VAL A 163 -8.25 -2.42 -3.91
CA VAL A 163 -8.37 -3.60 -4.78
C VAL A 163 -9.10 -4.73 -4.07
N LEU A 164 -8.68 -5.12 -2.86
CA LEU A 164 -9.17 -6.31 -2.18
C LEU A 164 -10.50 -6.11 -1.45
N VAL A 165 -10.76 -4.89 -0.94
CA VAL A 165 -11.91 -4.65 -0.06
C VAL A 165 -13.04 -3.92 -0.78
N ILE A 166 -12.70 -2.98 -1.66
CA ILE A 166 -13.69 -2.23 -2.45
C ILE A 166 -13.94 -2.90 -3.79
N GLY A 167 -12.93 -3.58 -4.36
CA GLY A 167 -12.97 -4.14 -5.70
C GLY A 167 -12.79 -3.09 -6.80
N ALA A 168 -12.22 -1.94 -6.48
CA ALA A 168 -11.95 -0.87 -7.43
C ALA A 168 -10.69 -1.17 -8.26
N VAL A 169 -10.69 -0.71 -9.50
CA VAL A 169 -9.48 -0.61 -10.31
C VAL A 169 -8.65 0.56 -9.78
N VAL A 170 -7.44 0.30 -9.33
CA VAL A 170 -6.58 1.36 -8.81
C VAL A 170 -5.50 1.70 -9.82
N ILE A 171 -5.51 2.94 -10.30
CA ILE A 171 -4.49 3.48 -11.18
C ILE A 171 -3.36 4.02 -10.29
N PRO A 172 -2.14 3.47 -10.39
CA PRO A 172 -1.03 3.94 -9.58
C PRO A 172 -0.64 5.36 -9.95
N ASN A 173 -0.16 6.11 -8.97
CA ASN A 173 0.42 7.42 -9.18
C ASN A 173 1.95 7.32 -9.14
N ALA A 174 2.60 7.80 -10.19
CA ALA A 174 4.06 7.82 -10.27
C ALA A 174 4.59 8.98 -9.43
N THR A 175 5.17 8.66 -8.29
CA THR A 175 5.82 9.61 -7.39
C THR A 175 7.27 9.20 -7.21
N TYR A 176 8.20 10.10 -7.45
CA TYR A 176 9.63 9.86 -7.25
C TYR A 176 10.35 11.15 -6.88
N LEU A 177 11.46 11.03 -6.17
CA LEU A 177 12.30 12.16 -5.76
C LEU A 177 13.36 12.48 -6.80
N SER A 178 14.05 11.45 -7.24
CA SER A 178 15.22 11.57 -8.10
C SER A 178 15.32 10.35 -9.01
N ALA A 179 16.00 10.52 -10.15
CA ALA A 179 16.11 9.48 -11.17
C ALA A 179 16.84 8.21 -10.66
N ASP A 180 17.80 8.37 -9.75
CA ASP A 180 18.55 7.25 -9.15
C ASP A 180 17.71 6.36 -8.23
N LYS A 181 16.55 6.84 -7.78
CA LYS A 181 15.62 6.07 -6.93
C LYS A 181 14.36 5.63 -7.65
N LEU A 182 14.22 5.97 -8.91
CA LEU A 182 13.02 5.70 -9.70
C LEU A 182 12.66 4.21 -9.66
N ASP A 183 13.64 3.32 -9.82
CA ASP A 183 13.42 1.88 -9.84
C ASP A 183 12.76 1.38 -8.56
N MET A 184 13.22 1.84 -7.40
CA MET A 184 12.60 1.48 -6.11
C MET A 184 11.17 2.02 -5.99
N TYR A 185 10.94 3.28 -6.37
CA TYR A 185 9.61 3.89 -6.26
C TYR A 185 8.60 3.27 -7.21
N MET A 186 9.06 2.83 -8.38
CA MET A 186 8.22 2.20 -9.41
C MET A 186 8.11 0.69 -9.25
N SER A 187 8.99 0.08 -8.45
CA SER A 187 9.01 -1.36 -8.24
C SER A 187 7.67 -1.87 -7.72
N GLY A 188 7.16 -2.96 -8.32
CA GLY A 188 5.84 -3.53 -8.05
C GLY A 188 4.70 -2.92 -8.88
N PHE A 189 5.01 -2.00 -9.82
CA PHE A 189 4.08 -1.47 -10.81
C PHE A 189 4.39 -1.94 -12.24
N GLU A 190 5.28 -2.89 -12.42
CA GLU A 190 5.75 -3.38 -13.72
C GLU A 190 4.60 -3.98 -14.56
N ASN A 191 3.54 -4.44 -13.90
CA ASN A 191 2.34 -5.00 -14.54
C ASN A 191 1.21 -3.97 -14.72
N CYS A 192 1.52 -2.68 -14.63
CA CYS A 192 0.54 -1.61 -14.84
C CYS A 192 0.72 -1.02 -16.23
N THR A 193 -0.34 -1.09 -17.04
CA THR A 193 -0.36 -0.50 -18.40
C THR A 193 -0.74 0.97 -18.39
N VAL A 194 -1.23 1.48 -17.26
CA VAL A 194 -1.61 2.87 -17.07
C VAL A 194 -1.13 3.38 -15.72
N MET A 195 -0.69 4.63 -15.70
CA MET A 195 -0.24 5.34 -14.50
C MET A 195 -0.67 6.80 -14.57
N CYS A 196 -0.88 7.39 -13.42
CA CYS A 196 -1.05 8.83 -13.28
C CYS A 196 0.22 9.47 -12.74
N PHE A 197 0.40 10.75 -12.99
CA PHE A 197 1.39 11.59 -12.33
C PHE A 197 0.84 13.01 -12.20
N SER A 198 1.19 13.66 -11.10
CA SER A 198 0.85 15.06 -10.91
C SER A 198 2.03 15.93 -11.35
N THR A 199 1.74 16.98 -12.09
CA THR A 199 2.69 18.05 -12.37
C THR A 199 2.42 19.14 -11.34
N LYS A 200 3.30 19.27 -10.35
CA LYS A 200 3.26 20.39 -9.40
C LYS A 200 4.08 21.54 -9.91
#